data_81efd6386d38368958cce64b315db056
#
_entry.id   81efd6386d38368958cce64b315db056
#
_cell.length_a   1.000
_cell.length_b   1.000
_cell.length_c   1.000
_cell.angle_alpha   90.00
_cell.angle_beta   90.00
_cell.angle_gamma   90.00
#
_symmetry.space_group_name_H-M   'P 1'
#
loop_
_entity.id
_entity.type
_entity.pdbx_description
1 polymer ?
#
loop_
_entity_poly.entity_id
_entity_poly.type
_entity_poly.pdbx_seq_one_letter_code
_entity_poly.pdbx_strand_id
1 'polypeptide(L)'
;METNKKTARFFSKPLMGQTIKANWGLCVAILLIMILLGNVMNYAMSMMATEKSDVDVTEYQENFYTYLGALAAYDTMTKQELSYDDFISGDNETAYETAFEMLNAQADMDLSTKGFQKAIDGLSQSDISLEKYVKQFEYVYALNQTNGVFDKEELTISEMLTVTLDMMGVSSDMVEKMSEMNPASMMNQMYYTAMGLLPIFILIVILANSLISSQVDRGSMAYVLSTPTKRSAVAITQMVFMIIVPLLIIAIVCATRIGTTYLFYDEVNVPGILALFGGMYILVEAVCGLCYMGSCIFSQSRKSMAFGGGLAVWFFLASMIGLFGSENMVNTGMGVEELRIFNKLTLVGLYDVDALSTVGTGSVDTAFVWKLLILLAVAIVTYAIGAVRFSKKDLPL
;
A
#
# COMPACT_ATOMS: atom_id res chain seq x y z
N MET A 1 -40.23 -23.98 48.53
CA MET A 1 -39.84 -23.96 47.10
C MET A 1 -39.09 -22.65 46.85
N GLU A 2 -37.76 -22.64 47.04
CA GLU A 2 -36.92 -21.50 46.73
C GLU A 2 -36.76 -21.45 45.23
N THR A 3 -37.37 -20.48 44.59
CA THR A 3 -37.12 -20.13 43.19
C THR A 3 -35.76 -19.53 43.09
N ASN A 4 -34.80 -20.38 42.77
CA ASN A 4 -33.43 -20.01 42.41
C ASN A 4 -33.50 -19.08 41.18
N LYS A 5 -33.55 -17.73 41.40
CA LYS A 5 -33.41 -16.71 40.38
C LYS A 5 -32.01 -16.84 39.79
N LYS A 6 -31.83 -17.75 38.77
CA LYS A 6 -30.64 -17.78 37.95
C LYS A 6 -30.48 -16.38 37.35
N THR A 7 -29.52 -15.64 37.86
CA THR A 7 -29.07 -14.37 37.31
C THR A 7 -28.85 -14.54 35.83
N ALA A 8 -29.62 -13.81 35.04
CA ALA A 8 -29.59 -13.94 33.57
C ALA A 8 -28.18 -13.52 33.11
N ARG A 9 -27.36 -14.50 32.74
CA ARG A 9 -26.02 -14.25 32.24
C ARG A 9 -26.13 -13.51 30.90
N PHE A 10 -25.51 -12.33 30.82
CA PHE A 10 -25.42 -11.54 29.58
C PHE A 10 -24.46 -12.14 28.54
N PHE A 11 -23.69 -13.15 28.91
CA PHE A 11 -22.68 -13.80 28.09
C PHE A 11 -22.70 -15.32 28.25
N SER A 12 -22.58 -16.06 27.13
CA SER A 12 -22.60 -17.52 27.10
C SER A 12 -21.22 -18.10 26.80
N LYS A 13 -20.51 -18.56 27.86
CA LYS A 13 -19.20 -19.23 27.70
C LYS A 13 -19.26 -20.48 26.79
N PRO A 14 -20.28 -21.38 26.88
CA PRO A 14 -20.37 -22.53 26.00
C PRO A 14 -20.49 -22.15 24.51
N LEU A 15 -21.32 -21.14 24.22
CA LEU A 15 -21.47 -20.62 22.85
C LEU A 15 -20.16 -20.03 22.32
N MET A 16 -19.44 -19.25 23.12
CA MET A 16 -18.12 -18.72 22.75
C MET A 16 -17.15 -19.84 22.40
N GLY A 17 -17.07 -20.88 23.22
CA GLY A 17 -16.22 -22.05 22.97
C GLY A 17 -16.56 -22.80 21.67
N GLN A 18 -17.84 -22.92 21.34
CA GLN A 18 -18.29 -23.50 20.07
C GLN A 18 -17.91 -22.61 18.89
N THR A 19 -18.13 -21.31 19.02
CA THR A 19 -17.79 -20.32 17.99
C THR A 19 -16.28 -20.33 17.67
N ILE A 20 -15.42 -20.37 18.69
CA ILE A 20 -13.98 -20.48 18.51
C ILE A 20 -13.64 -21.77 17.76
N LYS A 21 -14.16 -22.94 18.21
CA LYS A 21 -13.87 -24.22 17.58
C LYS A 21 -14.35 -24.30 16.13
N ALA A 22 -15.46 -23.66 15.80
CA ALA A 22 -16.02 -23.66 14.45
C ALA A 22 -15.23 -22.78 13.47
N ASN A 23 -14.60 -21.70 13.94
CA ASN A 23 -13.98 -20.68 13.08
C ASN A 23 -12.45 -20.57 13.21
N TRP A 24 -11.81 -21.32 14.12
CA TRP A 24 -10.37 -21.20 14.39
C TRP A 24 -9.50 -21.41 13.15
N GLY A 25 -9.85 -22.40 12.31
CA GLY A 25 -9.08 -22.69 11.10
C GLY A 25 -9.07 -21.53 10.11
N LEU A 26 -10.22 -20.86 9.92
CA LEU A 26 -10.32 -19.67 9.10
C LEU A 26 -9.52 -18.51 9.70
N CYS A 27 -9.62 -18.29 11.02
CA CYS A 27 -8.88 -17.24 11.71
C CYS A 27 -7.36 -17.44 11.61
N VAL A 28 -6.89 -18.68 11.77
CA VAL A 28 -5.47 -19.01 11.63
C VAL A 28 -5.00 -18.84 10.19
N ALA A 29 -5.78 -19.27 9.20
CA ALA A 29 -5.42 -19.10 7.79
C ALA A 29 -5.25 -17.62 7.44
N ILE A 30 -6.19 -16.77 7.84
CA ILE A 30 -6.10 -15.32 7.60
C ILE A 30 -4.95 -14.69 8.38
N LEU A 31 -4.71 -15.11 9.62
CA LEU A 31 -3.56 -14.65 10.39
C LEU A 31 -2.25 -14.96 9.67
N LEU A 32 -2.07 -16.18 9.18
CA LEU A 32 -0.88 -16.58 8.44
C LEU A 32 -0.69 -15.78 7.15
N ILE A 33 -1.78 -15.54 6.41
CA ILE A 33 -1.75 -14.70 5.20
C ILE A 33 -1.32 -13.27 5.55
N MET A 34 -1.87 -12.67 6.60
CA MET A 34 -1.51 -11.32 7.01
C MET A 34 -0.06 -11.21 7.50
N ILE A 35 0.42 -12.20 8.25
CA ILE A 35 1.82 -12.28 8.68
C ILE A 35 2.73 -12.38 7.45
N LEU A 36 2.41 -13.26 6.50
CA LEU A 36 3.18 -13.44 5.28
C LEU A 36 3.25 -12.14 4.48
N LEU A 37 2.09 -11.54 4.16
CA LEU A 37 2.02 -10.29 3.38
C LEU A 37 2.78 -9.15 4.07
N GLY A 38 2.60 -8.96 5.37
CA GLY A 38 3.26 -7.90 6.13
C GLY A 38 4.77 -8.06 6.17
N ASN A 39 5.26 -9.27 6.40
CA ASN A 39 6.70 -9.52 6.54
C ASN A 39 7.42 -9.61 5.19
N VAL A 40 6.81 -10.21 4.16
CA VAL A 40 7.36 -10.20 2.79
C VAL A 40 7.52 -8.77 2.28
N MET A 41 6.50 -7.92 2.53
CA MET A 41 6.57 -6.52 2.16
C MET A 41 7.70 -5.79 2.90
N ASN A 42 7.86 -6.04 4.21
CA ASN A 42 8.93 -5.45 5.00
C ASN A 42 10.32 -5.89 4.53
N TYR A 43 10.46 -7.17 4.20
CA TYR A 43 11.70 -7.73 3.65
C TYR A 43 12.01 -7.13 2.26
N ALA A 44 11.04 -7.09 1.37
CA ALA A 44 11.23 -6.50 0.04
C ALA A 44 11.69 -5.03 0.12
N MET A 45 11.13 -4.27 1.06
CA MET A 45 11.55 -2.89 1.29
C MET A 45 12.98 -2.78 1.85
N SER A 46 13.35 -3.68 2.77
CA SER A 46 14.73 -3.68 3.29
C SER A 46 15.74 -4.03 2.19
N MET A 47 15.41 -4.97 1.31
CA MET A 47 16.25 -5.29 0.17
C MET A 47 16.41 -4.07 -0.76
N MET A 48 15.32 -3.38 -1.10
CA MET A 48 15.38 -2.17 -1.92
C MET A 48 16.24 -1.05 -1.30
N ALA A 49 16.26 -0.97 0.04
CA ALA A 49 16.98 0.08 0.76
C ALA A 49 18.45 -0.28 1.04
N THR A 50 18.80 -1.55 1.17
CA THR A 50 20.12 -1.99 1.66
C THR A 50 20.88 -2.88 0.67
N GLU A 51 20.17 -3.55 -0.24
CA GLU A 51 20.83 -4.43 -1.20
C GLU A 51 21.49 -3.59 -2.29
N LYS A 52 22.76 -3.88 -2.53
CA LYS A 52 23.53 -3.28 -3.60
C LYS A 52 23.01 -3.79 -4.93
N SER A 53 22.93 -2.92 -5.92
CA SER A 53 22.59 -3.36 -7.27
C SER A 53 23.79 -4.08 -7.89
N ASP A 54 23.54 -5.10 -8.69
CA ASP A 54 24.57 -5.77 -9.49
C ASP A 54 25.10 -4.89 -10.63
N VAL A 55 24.67 -3.63 -10.70
CA VAL A 55 25.09 -2.69 -11.74
C VAL A 55 26.40 -2.06 -11.34
N ASP A 56 27.38 -2.26 -12.19
CA ASP A 56 28.67 -1.59 -12.10
C ASP A 56 28.47 -0.08 -12.33
N VAL A 57 28.81 0.74 -11.32
CA VAL A 57 28.71 2.19 -11.39
C VAL A 57 29.56 2.73 -12.53
N THR A 58 30.68 2.07 -12.83
CA THR A 58 31.56 2.43 -13.96
C THR A 58 30.83 2.25 -15.28
N GLU A 59 30.13 1.11 -15.48
CA GLU A 59 29.32 0.86 -16.68
C GLU A 59 28.18 1.89 -16.80
N TYR A 60 27.56 2.26 -15.68
CA TYR A 60 26.54 3.30 -15.66
C TYR A 60 27.10 4.65 -16.06
N GLN A 61 28.25 5.04 -15.53
CA GLN A 61 28.93 6.29 -15.88
C GLN A 61 29.32 6.32 -17.37
N GLU A 62 29.89 5.22 -17.88
CA GLU A 62 30.23 5.08 -19.30
C GLU A 62 29.01 5.28 -20.20
N ASN A 63 27.90 4.64 -19.87
CA ASN A 63 26.66 4.79 -20.61
C ASN A 63 26.13 6.23 -20.53
N PHE A 64 26.18 6.85 -19.35
CA PHE A 64 25.71 8.22 -19.15
C PHE A 64 26.51 9.21 -20.00
N TYR A 65 27.86 9.19 -19.92
CA TYR A 65 28.71 10.07 -20.70
C TYR A 65 28.63 9.79 -22.21
N THR A 66 28.46 8.53 -22.60
CA THR A 66 28.22 8.12 -23.99
C THR A 66 26.95 8.78 -24.55
N TYR A 67 25.85 8.77 -23.76
CA TYR A 67 24.61 9.46 -24.14
C TYR A 67 24.73 10.96 -24.16
N LEU A 68 25.45 11.54 -23.22
CA LEU A 68 25.68 13.01 -23.17
C LEU A 68 26.44 13.48 -24.42
N GLY A 69 27.49 12.73 -24.82
CA GLY A 69 28.25 13.00 -26.04
C GLY A 69 27.42 12.81 -27.30
N ALA A 70 26.59 11.76 -27.35
CA ALA A 70 25.67 11.53 -28.46
C ALA A 70 24.64 12.65 -28.61
N LEU A 71 24.16 13.23 -27.51
CA LEU A 71 23.27 14.40 -27.54
C LEU A 71 23.96 15.63 -28.12
N ALA A 72 25.19 15.91 -27.71
CA ALA A 72 25.97 17.03 -28.24
C ALA A 72 26.24 16.85 -29.75
N ALA A 73 26.57 15.64 -30.19
CA ALA A 73 26.74 15.30 -31.61
C ALA A 73 25.44 15.48 -32.38
N TYR A 74 24.31 14.97 -31.85
CA TYR A 74 23.00 15.08 -32.47
C TYR A 74 22.51 16.54 -32.56
N ASP A 75 22.76 17.36 -31.54
CA ASP A 75 22.49 18.82 -31.58
C ASP A 75 23.28 19.50 -32.69
N THR A 76 24.54 19.13 -32.85
CA THR A 76 25.41 19.67 -33.91
C THR A 76 24.89 19.28 -35.28
N MET A 77 24.53 18.00 -35.48
CA MET A 77 23.94 17.50 -36.74
C MET A 77 22.63 18.24 -37.07
N THR A 78 21.77 18.43 -36.10
CA THR A 78 20.47 19.09 -36.31
C THR A 78 20.65 20.57 -36.66
N LYS A 79 21.58 21.28 -36.01
CA LYS A 79 21.88 22.68 -36.31
C LYS A 79 22.51 22.90 -37.68
N GLN A 80 23.27 21.93 -38.19
CA GLN A 80 23.91 21.98 -39.47
C GLN A 80 23.11 21.27 -40.59
N GLU A 81 21.92 20.78 -40.28
CA GLU A 81 21.07 20.02 -41.23
C GLU A 81 21.78 18.83 -41.89
N LEU A 82 22.69 18.19 -41.17
CA LEU A 82 23.47 17.04 -41.61
C LEU A 82 22.71 15.73 -41.35
N SER A 83 22.78 14.80 -42.31
CA SER A 83 22.41 13.40 -42.05
C SER A 83 23.47 12.71 -41.21
N TYR A 84 23.11 11.58 -40.59
CA TYR A 84 24.07 10.76 -39.82
C TYR A 84 25.22 10.29 -40.69
N ASP A 85 24.90 9.82 -41.92
CA ASP A 85 25.90 9.37 -42.87
C ASP A 85 26.84 10.50 -43.31
N ASP A 86 26.34 11.72 -43.51
CA ASP A 86 27.15 12.89 -43.83
C ASP A 86 28.03 13.33 -42.67
N PHE A 87 27.55 13.13 -41.42
CA PHE A 87 28.30 13.46 -40.21
C PHE A 87 29.49 12.53 -40.00
N ILE A 88 29.33 11.23 -40.28
CA ILE A 88 30.38 10.21 -40.11
C ILE A 88 31.31 10.12 -41.30
N SER A 89 30.82 10.23 -42.57
CA SER A 89 31.55 9.90 -43.79
C SER A 89 32.12 11.08 -44.56
N GLY A 90 31.84 12.32 -44.17
CA GLY A 90 32.29 13.52 -44.85
C GLY A 90 33.52 14.19 -44.21
N ASP A 91 33.78 15.47 -44.57
CA ASP A 91 34.77 16.32 -43.89
C ASP A 91 34.58 16.44 -42.37
N ASN A 92 33.47 15.89 -41.89
CA ASN A 92 33.07 15.85 -40.46
C ASN A 92 33.58 14.60 -39.71
N GLU A 93 34.21 13.60 -40.40
CA GLU A 93 34.76 12.42 -39.70
C GLU A 93 35.79 12.87 -38.63
N THR A 94 36.63 13.86 -38.95
CA THR A 94 37.55 14.42 -38.00
C THR A 94 36.83 15.14 -36.86
N ALA A 95 35.68 15.80 -37.12
CA ALA A 95 34.91 16.48 -36.11
C ALA A 95 34.22 15.46 -35.16
N TYR A 96 33.74 14.34 -35.68
CA TYR A 96 33.23 13.25 -34.90
C TYR A 96 34.29 12.64 -33.98
N GLU A 97 35.47 12.31 -34.54
CA GLU A 97 36.60 11.75 -33.77
C GLU A 97 37.06 12.74 -32.69
N THR A 98 37.20 14.04 -33.05
CA THR A 98 37.57 15.10 -32.07
C THR A 98 36.52 15.23 -30.96
N ALA A 99 35.23 15.18 -31.30
CA ALA A 99 34.14 15.25 -30.29
C ALA A 99 34.18 14.05 -29.34
N PHE A 100 34.48 12.86 -29.89
CA PHE A 100 34.61 11.63 -29.11
C PHE A 100 35.85 11.63 -28.20
N GLU A 101 36.99 12.12 -28.71
CA GLU A 101 38.23 12.29 -27.92
C GLU A 101 38.04 13.33 -26.80
N MET A 102 37.39 14.45 -27.09
CA MET A 102 37.04 15.44 -26.04
C MET A 102 36.14 14.89 -24.99
N LEU A 103 35.14 14.11 -25.38
CA LEU A 103 34.24 13.43 -24.45
C LEU A 103 35.00 12.46 -23.54
N ASN A 104 35.86 11.63 -24.08
CA ASN A 104 36.68 10.70 -23.30
C ASN A 104 37.60 11.43 -22.33
N ALA A 105 38.21 12.53 -22.76
CA ALA A 105 39.06 13.35 -21.92
C ALA A 105 38.28 14.06 -20.78
N GLN A 106 37.05 14.47 -21.06
CA GLN A 106 36.17 15.10 -20.08
C GLN A 106 35.59 14.12 -19.06
N ALA A 107 35.28 12.90 -19.52
CA ALA A 107 34.76 11.84 -18.67
C ALA A 107 35.85 11.15 -17.85
N ASP A 108 37.12 11.30 -18.23
CA ASP A 108 38.29 10.54 -17.71
C ASP A 108 38.07 9.01 -17.78
N MET A 109 37.46 8.57 -18.88
CA MET A 109 37.05 7.21 -19.14
C MET A 109 37.44 6.77 -20.55
N ASP A 110 37.50 5.46 -20.80
CA ASP A 110 37.74 4.87 -22.12
C ASP A 110 36.41 4.42 -22.73
N LEU A 111 35.63 5.38 -23.26
CA LEU A 111 34.31 5.13 -23.81
C LEU A 111 34.35 4.35 -25.11
N SER A 112 33.36 3.48 -25.32
CA SER A 112 33.27 2.66 -26.53
C SER A 112 32.72 3.45 -27.73
N THR A 113 33.50 3.51 -28.85
CA THR A 113 33.04 4.12 -30.12
C THR A 113 31.76 3.51 -30.65
N LYS A 114 31.57 2.19 -30.47
CA LYS A 114 30.35 1.49 -30.89
C LYS A 114 29.14 1.87 -30.03
N GLY A 115 29.33 2.09 -28.72
CA GLY A 115 28.30 2.58 -27.82
C GLY A 115 27.85 3.98 -28.21
N PHE A 116 28.79 4.86 -28.51
CA PHE A 116 28.55 6.23 -28.96
C PHE A 116 27.74 6.28 -30.27
N GLN A 117 28.15 5.50 -31.30
CA GLN A 117 27.41 5.40 -32.54
C GLN A 117 25.97 4.90 -32.34
N LYS A 118 25.80 3.85 -31.52
CA LYS A 118 24.48 3.29 -31.21
C LYS A 118 23.60 4.30 -30.49
N ALA A 119 24.16 5.14 -29.61
CA ALA A 119 23.43 6.18 -28.92
C ALA A 119 22.95 7.28 -29.89
N ILE A 120 23.80 7.71 -30.84
CA ILE A 120 23.41 8.68 -31.88
C ILE A 120 22.32 8.12 -32.78
N ASP A 121 22.45 6.84 -33.20
CA ASP A 121 21.42 6.16 -34.01
C ASP A 121 20.07 6.11 -33.27
N GLY A 122 20.09 5.78 -31.99
CA GLY A 122 18.89 5.76 -31.16
C GLY A 122 18.20 7.13 -31.03
N LEU A 123 18.99 8.21 -30.90
CA LEU A 123 18.48 9.58 -30.85
C LEU A 123 17.90 10.02 -32.19
N SER A 124 18.54 9.67 -33.31
CA SER A 124 18.08 10.03 -34.65
C SER A 124 16.77 9.34 -35.04
N GLN A 125 16.45 8.20 -34.43
CA GLN A 125 15.22 7.44 -34.66
C GLN A 125 14.11 7.79 -33.64
N SER A 126 14.40 8.63 -32.64
CA SER A 126 13.42 8.99 -31.61
C SER A 126 12.52 10.15 -32.05
N ASP A 127 11.20 10.02 -31.82
CA ASP A 127 10.21 11.12 -32.04
C ASP A 127 10.27 12.22 -30.95
N ILE A 128 11.26 12.16 -30.07
CA ILE A 128 11.38 13.09 -28.94
C ILE A 128 12.17 14.33 -29.38
N SER A 129 11.65 15.53 -29.11
CA SER A 129 12.37 16.75 -29.44
C SER A 129 13.69 16.84 -28.68
N LEU A 130 14.77 17.21 -29.39
CA LEU A 130 16.10 17.37 -28.82
C LEU A 130 16.13 18.27 -27.59
N GLU A 131 15.37 19.38 -27.59
CA GLU A 131 15.30 20.30 -26.46
C GLU A 131 14.78 19.63 -25.17
N LYS A 132 13.80 18.74 -25.31
CA LYS A 132 13.26 17.95 -24.18
C LYS A 132 14.31 16.97 -23.64
N TYR A 133 15.04 16.33 -24.55
CA TYR A 133 16.12 15.40 -24.21
C TYR A 133 17.26 16.10 -23.46
N VAL A 134 17.74 17.24 -23.97
CA VAL A 134 18.83 18.01 -23.36
C VAL A 134 18.47 18.45 -21.95
N LYS A 135 17.28 19.04 -21.76
CA LYS A 135 16.81 19.45 -20.43
C LYS A 135 16.74 18.30 -19.44
N GLN A 136 16.32 17.14 -19.92
CA GLN A 136 16.23 15.95 -19.08
C GLN A 136 17.61 15.43 -18.67
N PHE A 137 18.58 15.43 -19.61
CA PHE A 137 19.96 15.04 -19.31
C PHE A 137 20.66 16.02 -18.36
N GLU A 138 20.48 17.32 -18.56
CA GLU A 138 21.00 18.34 -17.65
C GLU A 138 20.46 18.13 -16.23
N TYR A 139 19.18 17.80 -16.11
CA TYR A 139 18.55 17.50 -14.82
C TYR A 139 19.15 16.24 -14.19
N VAL A 140 19.23 15.13 -14.93
CA VAL A 140 19.80 13.85 -14.44
C VAL A 140 21.26 14.04 -14.03
N TYR A 141 22.04 14.80 -14.81
CA TYR A 141 23.42 15.12 -14.47
C TYR A 141 23.53 15.90 -13.17
N ALA A 142 22.71 16.96 -13.00
CA ALA A 142 22.68 17.75 -11.78
C ALA A 142 22.24 16.90 -10.55
N LEU A 143 21.27 16.01 -10.73
CA LEU A 143 20.80 15.10 -9.69
C LEU A 143 21.90 14.11 -9.26
N ASN A 144 22.61 13.51 -10.22
CA ASN A 144 23.71 12.59 -9.95
C ASN A 144 24.87 13.28 -9.22
N GLN A 145 25.20 14.50 -9.61
CA GLN A 145 26.20 15.33 -8.93
C GLN A 145 25.77 15.68 -7.49
N THR A 146 24.51 16.09 -7.30
CA THR A 146 24.00 16.49 -5.98
C THR A 146 23.91 15.30 -5.03
N ASN A 147 23.54 14.12 -5.54
CA ASN A 147 23.42 12.90 -4.73
C ASN A 147 24.73 12.12 -4.59
N GLY A 148 25.82 12.59 -5.23
CA GLY A 148 27.13 11.93 -5.20
C GLY A 148 27.09 10.49 -5.78
N VAL A 149 26.22 10.23 -6.76
CA VAL A 149 26.04 8.89 -7.35
C VAL A 149 27.34 8.42 -8.01
N PHE A 150 28.07 9.33 -8.67
CA PHE A 150 29.33 9.03 -9.34
C PHE A 150 30.51 8.81 -8.39
N ASP A 151 30.38 9.24 -7.13
CA ASP A 151 31.42 9.08 -6.11
C ASP A 151 31.26 7.76 -5.32
N LYS A 152 30.25 6.97 -5.62
CA LYS A 152 29.96 5.69 -4.96
C LYS A 152 30.57 4.53 -5.74
N GLU A 153 31.13 3.58 -5.04
CA GLU A 153 31.60 2.32 -5.64
C GLU A 153 30.44 1.40 -6.04
N GLU A 154 29.29 1.51 -5.36
CA GLU A 154 28.12 0.66 -5.57
C GLU A 154 26.83 1.44 -5.32
N LEU A 155 25.80 1.21 -6.12
CA LEU A 155 24.46 1.80 -5.97
C LEU A 155 23.51 0.83 -5.29
N THR A 156 22.60 1.36 -4.46
CA THR A 156 21.47 0.58 -3.95
C THR A 156 20.41 0.39 -5.04
N ILE A 157 19.57 -0.63 -4.89
CA ILE A 157 18.46 -0.90 -5.84
C ILE A 157 17.53 0.33 -5.95
N SER A 158 17.31 1.07 -4.87
CA SER A 158 16.49 2.28 -4.87
C SER A 158 17.11 3.41 -5.68
N GLU A 159 18.41 3.64 -5.53
CA GLU A 159 19.15 4.64 -6.32
C GLU A 159 19.17 4.26 -7.79
N MET A 160 19.39 2.98 -8.11
CA MET A 160 19.36 2.45 -9.45
C MET A 160 17.97 2.60 -10.12
N LEU A 161 16.90 2.34 -9.37
CA LEU A 161 15.54 2.53 -9.87
C LEU A 161 15.28 4.00 -10.22
N THR A 162 15.68 4.93 -9.36
CA THR A 162 15.56 6.37 -9.59
C THR A 162 16.29 6.77 -10.87
N VAL A 163 17.53 6.35 -11.00
CA VAL A 163 18.36 6.64 -12.18
C VAL A 163 17.76 6.03 -13.46
N THR A 164 17.25 4.79 -13.39
CA THR A 164 16.64 4.12 -14.55
C THR A 164 15.35 4.81 -15.00
N LEU A 165 14.52 5.24 -14.07
CA LEU A 165 13.30 6.00 -14.38
C LEU A 165 13.62 7.36 -15.02
N ASP A 166 14.68 8.01 -14.57
CA ASP A 166 15.21 9.24 -15.18
C ASP A 166 15.64 9.01 -16.62
N MET A 167 16.36 7.92 -16.88
CA MET A 167 16.82 7.57 -18.23
C MET A 167 15.66 7.17 -19.17
N MET A 168 14.56 6.62 -18.65
CA MET A 168 13.39 6.23 -19.45
C MET A 168 12.50 7.40 -19.89
N GLY A 169 12.88 8.63 -19.60
CA GLY A 169 12.16 9.81 -20.06
C GLY A 169 10.92 10.15 -19.22
N VAL A 170 10.84 9.63 -18.02
CA VAL A 170 9.89 10.13 -17.02
C VAL A 170 10.24 11.59 -16.76
N SER A 171 9.27 12.51 -16.88
CA SER A 171 9.56 13.96 -16.83
C SER A 171 10.38 14.33 -15.60
N SER A 172 11.33 15.25 -15.75
CA SER A 172 12.18 15.74 -14.65
C SER A 172 11.40 16.14 -13.40
N ASP A 173 10.26 16.82 -13.59
CA ASP A 173 9.30 17.13 -12.51
C ASP A 173 8.74 15.90 -11.81
N MET A 174 8.57 14.82 -12.54
CA MET A 174 8.01 13.57 -12.01
C MET A 174 9.06 12.81 -11.22
N VAL A 175 10.30 12.82 -11.68
CA VAL A 175 11.41 12.16 -11.00
C VAL A 175 11.83 12.92 -9.75
N GLU A 176 11.89 14.27 -9.78
CA GLU A 176 12.12 15.10 -8.60
C GLU A 176 11.07 14.82 -7.52
N LYS A 177 9.79 14.78 -7.92
CA LYS A 177 8.69 14.44 -7.03
C LYS A 177 8.72 12.98 -6.59
N MET A 178 9.19 12.04 -7.42
CA MET A 178 9.40 10.65 -7.02
C MET A 178 10.61 10.48 -6.10
N SER A 179 11.67 11.25 -6.27
CA SER A 179 12.84 11.23 -5.37
C SER A 179 12.51 11.84 -3.99
N GLU A 180 11.59 12.80 -3.95
CA GLU A 180 11.01 13.33 -2.71
C GLU A 180 10.04 12.33 -2.05
N MET A 181 9.45 11.41 -2.82
CA MET A 181 8.62 10.34 -2.30
C MET A 181 9.50 9.24 -1.72
N ASN A 182 9.43 9.08 -0.43
CA ASN A 182 10.03 7.93 0.22
C ASN A 182 9.31 6.65 -0.30
N PRO A 183 9.96 5.77 -1.09
CA PRO A 183 9.35 4.54 -1.59
C PRO A 183 8.76 3.69 -0.46
N ALA A 184 9.36 3.80 0.74
CA ALA A 184 8.88 3.16 1.96
C ALA A 184 7.50 3.67 2.37
N SER A 185 7.20 4.96 2.21
CA SER A 185 5.88 5.51 2.54
C SER A 185 4.81 5.02 1.57
N MET A 186 5.10 4.96 0.26
CA MET A 186 4.19 4.41 -0.74
C MET A 186 3.85 2.95 -0.48
N MET A 187 4.87 2.14 -0.23
CA MET A 187 4.70 0.72 0.05
C MET A 187 3.94 0.50 1.36
N ASN A 188 4.23 1.30 2.39
CA ASN A 188 3.46 1.27 3.63
C ASN A 188 2.00 1.66 3.38
N GLN A 189 1.74 2.73 2.65
CA GLN A 189 0.39 3.15 2.30
C GLN A 189 -0.35 2.02 1.56
N MET A 190 0.27 1.40 0.56
CA MET A 190 -0.29 0.28 -0.18
C MET A 190 -0.59 -0.94 0.72
N TYR A 191 0.30 -1.26 1.67
CA TYR A 191 0.05 -2.33 2.64
C TYR A 191 -1.15 -2.01 3.54
N TYR A 192 -1.14 -0.85 4.20
CA TYR A 192 -2.15 -0.52 5.19
C TYR A 192 -3.52 -0.19 4.59
N THR A 193 -3.60 0.33 3.35
CA THR A 193 -4.89 0.68 2.72
C THR A 193 -5.46 -0.43 1.83
N ALA A 194 -4.64 -1.36 1.34
CA ALA A 194 -5.07 -2.38 0.40
C ALA A 194 -4.71 -3.80 0.83
N MET A 195 -3.44 -4.17 0.78
CA MET A 195 -3.02 -5.57 0.93
C MET A 195 -3.33 -6.14 2.31
N GLY A 196 -3.15 -5.36 3.38
CA GLY A 196 -3.45 -5.79 4.75
C GLY A 196 -4.94 -5.79 5.08
N LEU A 197 -5.75 -4.93 4.43
CA LEU A 197 -7.19 -4.85 4.68
C LEU A 197 -7.99 -5.96 4.00
N LEU A 198 -7.58 -6.40 2.81
CA LEU A 198 -8.33 -7.39 2.04
C LEU A 198 -8.56 -8.71 2.79
N PRO A 199 -7.54 -9.38 3.35
CA PRO A 199 -7.74 -10.65 4.05
C PRO A 199 -8.65 -10.51 5.28
N ILE A 200 -8.48 -9.43 6.05
CA ILE A 200 -9.28 -9.24 7.26
C ILE A 200 -10.73 -8.85 6.93
N PHE A 201 -10.99 -8.12 5.84
CA PHE A 201 -12.34 -7.84 5.37
C PHE A 201 -13.06 -9.12 4.94
N ILE A 202 -12.36 -10.02 4.24
CA ILE A 202 -12.90 -11.35 3.88
C ILE A 202 -13.27 -12.12 5.15
N LEU A 203 -12.39 -12.15 6.15
CA LEU A 203 -12.65 -12.79 7.43
C LEU A 203 -13.92 -12.23 8.09
N ILE A 204 -14.02 -10.91 8.21
CA ILE A 204 -15.15 -10.25 8.87
C ILE A 204 -16.47 -10.59 8.21
N VAL A 205 -16.54 -10.54 6.88
CA VAL A 205 -17.76 -10.85 6.12
C VAL A 205 -18.20 -12.28 6.35
N ILE A 206 -17.27 -13.23 6.30
CA ILE A 206 -17.55 -14.65 6.54
C ILE A 206 -18.00 -14.87 7.98
N LEU A 207 -17.28 -14.29 8.96
CA LEU A 207 -17.63 -14.45 10.38
C LEU A 207 -19.00 -13.84 10.69
N ALA A 208 -19.26 -12.60 10.30
CA ALA A 208 -20.51 -11.93 10.57
C ALA A 208 -21.71 -12.73 10.03
N ASN A 209 -21.56 -13.29 8.82
CA ASN A 209 -22.61 -14.12 8.23
C ASN A 209 -22.75 -15.49 8.94
N SER A 210 -21.64 -16.16 9.24
CA SER A 210 -21.65 -17.51 9.83
C SER A 210 -22.17 -17.54 11.27
N LEU A 211 -21.92 -16.46 12.02
CA LEU A 211 -22.24 -16.37 13.45
C LEU A 211 -23.73 -16.14 13.72
N ILE A 212 -24.45 -15.47 12.85
CA ILE A 212 -25.85 -15.09 13.09
C ILE A 212 -26.74 -15.49 11.92
N SER A 213 -26.58 -14.84 10.77
CA SER A 213 -27.53 -14.95 9.67
C SER A 213 -27.60 -16.37 9.09
N SER A 214 -26.48 -17.04 8.92
CA SER A 214 -26.42 -18.42 8.43
C SER A 214 -27.04 -19.42 9.44
N GLN A 215 -26.89 -19.17 10.74
CA GLN A 215 -27.51 -20.02 11.77
C GLN A 215 -29.03 -19.86 11.81
N VAL A 216 -29.54 -18.63 11.58
CA VAL A 216 -30.97 -18.34 11.47
C VAL A 216 -31.54 -18.99 10.20
N ASP A 217 -30.89 -18.81 9.06
CA ASP A 217 -31.30 -19.27 7.74
C ASP A 217 -31.38 -20.80 7.67
N ARG A 218 -30.46 -21.52 8.35
CA ARG A 218 -30.41 -22.98 8.44
C ARG A 218 -31.27 -23.58 9.56
N GLY A 219 -31.93 -22.73 10.37
CA GLY A 219 -32.71 -23.16 11.53
C GLY A 219 -31.85 -23.65 12.72
N SER A 220 -30.53 -23.70 12.61
CA SER A 220 -29.65 -24.14 13.71
C SER A 220 -29.71 -23.23 14.93
N MET A 221 -30.13 -21.97 14.76
CA MET A 221 -30.36 -21.04 15.87
C MET A 221 -31.44 -21.53 16.83
N ALA A 222 -32.41 -22.35 16.38
CA ALA A 222 -33.44 -22.96 17.24
C ALA A 222 -32.81 -23.84 18.33
N TYR A 223 -31.78 -24.62 18.00
CA TYR A 223 -31.07 -25.46 18.98
C TYR A 223 -30.31 -24.59 20.02
N VAL A 224 -29.74 -23.49 19.61
CA VAL A 224 -29.06 -22.55 20.55
C VAL A 224 -30.08 -21.94 21.50
N LEU A 225 -31.26 -21.56 21.00
CA LEU A 225 -32.33 -20.91 21.77
C LEU A 225 -33.19 -21.86 22.56
N SER A 226 -33.15 -23.20 22.30
CA SER A 226 -33.78 -24.21 23.15
C SER A 226 -33.03 -24.39 24.48
N THR A 227 -31.76 -23.94 24.55
CA THR A 227 -31.04 -23.86 25.82
C THR A 227 -31.50 -22.62 26.62
N PRO A 228 -31.31 -22.58 27.96
CA PRO A 228 -31.74 -21.42 28.77
C PRO A 228 -30.90 -20.16 28.54
N THR A 229 -30.57 -19.88 27.29
CA THR A 229 -29.83 -18.70 26.86
C THR A 229 -30.77 -17.63 26.27
N LYS A 230 -30.67 -16.41 26.74
CA LYS A 230 -31.44 -15.29 26.20
C LYS A 230 -30.88 -14.86 24.83
N ARG A 231 -31.76 -14.43 23.91
CA ARG A 231 -31.36 -13.90 22.58
C ARG A 231 -30.31 -12.78 22.70
N SER A 232 -30.46 -11.90 23.71
CA SER A 232 -29.46 -10.85 23.98
C SER A 232 -28.08 -11.42 24.36
N ALA A 233 -28.04 -12.53 25.10
CA ALA A 233 -26.78 -13.18 25.46
C ALA A 233 -26.10 -13.80 24.24
N VAL A 234 -26.85 -14.33 23.28
CA VAL A 234 -26.32 -14.80 22.01
C VAL A 234 -25.73 -13.65 21.21
N ALA A 235 -26.50 -12.55 21.02
CA ALA A 235 -26.03 -11.37 20.30
C ALA A 235 -24.75 -10.81 20.91
N ILE A 236 -24.71 -10.61 22.23
CA ILE A 236 -23.55 -10.04 22.92
C ILE A 236 -22.34 -10.99 22.80
N THR A 237 -22.55 -12.32 22.93
CA THR A 237 -21.45 -13.29 22.80
C THR A 237 -20.82 -13.25 21.41
N GLN A 238 -21.65 -13.19 20.36
CA GLN A 238 -21.15 -13.10 18.98
C GLN A 238 -20.49 -11.74 18.68
N MET A 239 -21.05 -10.66 19.23
CA MET A 239 -20.44 -9.33 19.14
C MET A 239 -19.03 -9.31 19.77
N VAL A 240 -18.91 -9.85 20.99
CA VAL A 240 -17.61 -9.93 21.69
C VAL A 240 -16.61 -10.77 20.90
N PHE A 241 -17.06 -11.86 20.28
CA PHE A 241 -16.20 -12.66 19.40
C PHE A 241 -15.68 -11.85 18.20
N MET A 242 -16.57 -11.08 17.55
CA MET A 242 -16.20 -10.22 16.42
C MET A 242 -15.26 -9.06 16.79
N ILE A 243 -15.28 -8.59 18.03
CA ILE A 243 -14.35 -7.59 18.55
C ILE A 243 -12.99 -8.22 18.88
N ILE A 244 -12.98 -9.37 19.54
CA ILE A 244 -11.75 -9.98 20.05
C ILE A 244 -10.91 -10.61 18.92
N VAL A 245 -11.53 -11.25 17.93
CA VAL A 245 -10.79 -11.97 16.89
C VAL A 245 -9.93 -11.03 16.01
N PRO A 246 -10.47 -9.94 15.45
CA PRO A 246 -9.65 -8.98 14.71
C PRO A 246 -8.56 -8.34 15.59
N LEU A 247 -8.88 -8.04 16.87
CA LEU A 247 -7.89 -7.50 17.80
C LEU A 247 -6.69 -8.44 17.95
N LEU A 248 -6.93 -9.73 18.19
CA LEU A 248 -5.86 -10.70 18.35
C LEU A 248 -5.05 -10.88 17.06
N ILE A 249 -5.70 -10.95 15.91
CA ILE A 249 -5.04 -11.09 14.62
C ILE A 249 -4.14 -9.86 14.37
N ILE A 250 -4.68 -8.67 14.48
CA ILE A 250 -3.95 -7.42 14.23
C ILE A 250 -2.81 -7.24 15.25
N ALA A 251 -3.03 -7.57 16.52
CA ALA A 251 -1.98 -7.49 17.54
C ALA A 251 -0.81 -8.45 17.26
N ILE A 252 -1.08 -9.69 16.83
CA ILE A 252 -0.05 -10.66 16.46
C ILE A 252 0.71 -10.19 15.21
N VAL A 253 0.00 -9.72 14.19
CA VAL A 253 0.62 -9.17 12.96
C VAL A 253 1.48 -7.95 13.29
N CYS A 254 1.01 -7.05 14.15
CA CYS A 254 1.77 -5.91 14.64
C CYS A 254 3.06 -6.34 15.36
N ALA A 255 2.96 -7.32 16.25
CA ALA A 255 4.13 -7.83 16.97
C ALA A 255 5.16 -8.46 16.01
N THR A 256 4.71 -9.25 15.02
CA THR A 256 5.62 -9.82 14.01
C THR A 256 6.23 -8.73 13.12
N ARG A 257 5.47 -7.70 12.76
CA ARG A 257 5.97 -6.56 11.99
C ARG A 257 7.05 -5.78 12.75
N ILE A 258 6.84 -5.48 14.04
CA ILE A 258 7.85 -4.82 14.89
C ILE A 258 9.10 -5.70 14.96
N GLY A 259 8.94 -7.00 15.21
CA GLY A 259 10.08 -7.93 15.29
C GLY A 259 10.91 -7.99 14.01
N THR A 260 10.26 -8.07 12.85
CA THR A 260 10.97 -8.09 11.55
C THR A 260 11.56 -6.73 11.19
N THR A 261 10.94 -5.62 11.59
CA THR A 261 11.53 -4.29 11.40
C THR A 261 12.84 -4.15 12.17
N TYR A 262 12.92 -4.63 13.42
CA TYR A 262 14.18 -4.67 14.17
C TYR A 262 15.27 -5.59 13.57
N LEU A 263 14.88 -6.57 12.74
CA LEU A 263 15.85 -7.44 12.07
C LEU A 263 16.45 -6.79 10.82
N PHE A 264 15.72 -5.88 10.18
CA PHE A 264 16.08 -5.34 8.87
C PHE A 264 16.49 -3.86 8.89
N TYR A 265 16.17 -3.13 9.96
CA TYR A 265 16.42 -1.68 10.06
C TYR A 265 17.07 -1.33 11.38
N ASP A 266 18.04 -0.43 11.34
CA ASP A 266 18.75 0.05 12.53
C ASP A 266 17.88 0.96 13.40
N GLU A 267 17.02 1.78 12.78
CA GLU A 267 16.10 2.68 13.46
C GLU A 267 14.65 2.25 13.24
N VAL A 268 13.90 2.07 14.35
CA VAL A 268 12.51 1.59 14.31
C VAL A 268 11.58 2.56 15.02
N ASN A 269 10.65 3.16 14.28
CA ASN A 269 9.57 3.96 14.85
C ASN A 269 8.43 3.08 15.38
N VAL A 270 8.64 2.46 16.55
CA VAL A 270 7.62 1.61 17.20
C VAL A 270 6.31 2.35 17.48
N PRO A 271 6.30 3.61 18.00
CA PRO A 271 5.06 4.36 18.18
C PRO A 271 4.25 4.53 16.89
N GLY A 272 4.90 4.81 15.75
CA GLY A 272 4.26 4.91 14.46
C GLY A 272 3.63 3.59 14.00
N ILE A 273 4.36 2.47 14.15
CA ILE A 273 3.83 1.14 13.83
C ILE A 273 2.60 0.82 14.69
N LEU A 274 2.66 1.08 16.00
CA LEU A 274 1.54 0.86 16.90
C LEU A 274 0.33 1.74 16.55
N ALA A 275 0.56 3.00 16.17
CA ALA A 275 -0.50 3.91 15.75
C ALA A 275 -1.17 3.43 14.45
N LEU A 276 -0.39 2.97 13.48
CA LEU A 276 -0.90 2.41 12.22
C LEU A 276 -1.77 1.17 12.46
N PHE A 277 -1.28 0.18 13.22
CA PHE A 277 -2.08 -1.01 13.52
C PHE A 277 -3.28 -0.72 14.43
N GLY A 278 -3.15 0.24 15.35
CA GLY A 278 -4.27 0.73 16.17
C GLY A 278 -5.36 1.39 15.35
N GLY A 279 -4.99 2.26 14.41
CA GLY A 279 -5.92 2.88 13.44
C GLY A 279 -6.57 1.83 12.53
N MET A 280 -5.79 0.88 12.02
CA MET A 280 -6.29 -0.27 11.24
C MET A 280 -7.34 -1.07 12.02
N TYR A 281 -7.10 -1.35 13.31
CA TYR A 281 -8.06 -2.05 14.15
C TYR A 281 -9.37 -1.26 14.28
N ILE A 282 -9.33 0.04 14.53
CA ILE A 282 -10.54 0.87 14.65
C ILE A 282 -11.33 0.89 13.32
N LEU A 283 -10.65 0.99 12.17
CA LEU A 283 -11.29 0.87 10.86
C LEU A 283 -11.96 -0.49 10.68
N VAL A 284 -11.23 -1.57 11.00
CA VAL A 284 -11.72 -2.94 10.92
C VAL A 284 -12.96 -3.13 11.78
N GLU A 285 -12.99 -2.57 13.01
CA GLU A 285 -14.16 -2.62 13.88
C GLU A 285 -15.37 -1.85 13.34
N ALA A 286 -15.16 -0.73 12.65
CA ALA A 286 -16.25 -0.02 11.99
C ALA A 286 -16.91 -0.88 10.89
N VAL A 287 -16.11 -1.59 10.08
CA VAL A 287 -16.61 -2.52 9.05
C VAL A 287 -17.23 -3.77 9.70
N CYS A 288 -16.62 -4.30 10.77
CA CYS A 288 -17.18 -5.39 11.58
C CYS A 288 -18.59 -5.06 12.10
N GLY A 289 -18.75 -3.87 12.67
CA GLY A 289 -20.03 -3.41 13.18
C GLY A 289 -21.10 -3.34 12.10
N LEU A 290 -20.78 -2.87 10.90
CA LEU A 290 -21.68 -2.85 9.75
C LEU A 290 -22.07 -4.25 9.30
N CYS A 291 -21.11 -5.17 9.16
CA CYS A 291 -21.37 -6.57 8.79
C CYS A 291 -22.21 -7.29 9.86
N TYR A 292 -21.90 -7.07 11.14
CA TYR A 292 -22.65 -7.59 12.26
C TYR A 292 -24.09 -7.07 12.27
N MET A 293 -24.29 -5.76 12.10
CA MET A 293 -25.59 -5.13 12.01
C MET A 293 -26.42 -5.76 10.87
N GLY A 294 -25.83 -5.90 9.68
CA GLY A 294 -26.47 -6.56 8.53
C GLY A 294 -26.89 -7.99 8.87
N SER A 295 -26.04 -8.78 9.52
CA SER A 295 -26.35 -10.14 9.92
C SER A 295 -27.45 -10.23 10.97
N CYS A 296 -27.56 -9.26 11.84
CA CYS A 296 -28.65 -9.18 12.83
C CYS A 296 -29.99 -8.75 12.21
N ILE A 297 -29.96 -7.87 11.21
CA ILE A 297 -31.17 -7.36 10.55
C ILE A 297 -31.76 -8.42 9.59
N PHE A 298 -30.91 -9.03 8.76
CA PHE A 298 -31.37 -9.98 7.76
C PHE A 298 -31.44 -11.41 8.34
N SER A 299 -32.54 -12.13 8.02
CA SER A 299 -32.70 -13.54 8.41
C SER A 299 -32.11 -14.50 7.39
N GLN A 300 -31.87 -14.03 6.16
CA GLN A 300 -31.35 -14.82 5.06
C GLN A 300 -29.87 -14.56 4.91
N SER A 301 -29.07 -15.63 4.90
CA SER A 301 -27.62 -15.59 4.73
C SER A 301 -27.20 -14.84 3.47
N ARG A 302 -27.92 -15.06 2.34
CA ARG A 302 -27.63 -14.37 1.08
C ARG A 302 -27.76 -12.84 1.18
N LYS A 303 -28.81 -12.35 1.85
CA LYS A 303 -29.04 -10.90 2.01
C LYS A 303 -28.02 -10.28 2.95
N SER A 304 -27.67 -10.98 4.01
CA SER A 304 -26.62 -10.56 4.95
C SER A 304 -25.26 -10.44 4.27
N MET A 305 -24.89 -11.49 3.49
CA MET A 305 -23.64 -11.47 2.72
C MET A 305 -23.63 -10.37 1.64
N ALA A 306 -24.74 -10.18 0.93
CA ALA A 306 -24.83 -9.13 -0.08
C ALA A 306 -24.67 -7.73 0.53
N PHE A 307 -25.25 -7.48 1.71
CA PHE A 307 -25.11 -6.22 2.40
C PHE A 307 -23.69 -6.01 2.97
N GLY A 308 -23.23 -6.91 3.86
CA GLY A 308 -21.93 -6.78 4.51
C GLY A 308 -20.76 -6.96 3.54
N GLY A 309 -20.85 -8.00 2.69
CA GLY A 309 -19.83 -8.25 1.67
C GLY A 309 -19.80 -7.18 0.58
N GLY A 310 -20.96 -6.71 0.13
CA GLY A 310 -21.05 -5.62 -0.84
C GLY A 310 -20.42 -4.32 -0.32
N LEU A 311 -20.69 -3.95 0.94
CA LEU A 311 -20.06 -2.79 1.57
C LEU A 311 -18.54 -2.97 1.74
N ALA A 312 -18.08 -4.12 2.20
CA ALA A 312 -16.65 -4.39 2.38
C ALA A 312 -15.90 -4.33 1.03
N VAL A 313 -16.47 -4.94 -0.03
CA VAL A 313 -15.92 -4.88 -1.39
C VAL A 313 -15.94 -3.44 -1.92
N TRP A 314 -17.03 -2.71 -1.72
CA TRP A 314 -17.12 -1.31 -2.10
C TRP A 314 -16.04 -0.46 -1.42
N PHE A 315 -15.89 -0.58 -0.11
CA PHE A 315 -14.88 0.18 0.63
C PHE A 315 -13.48 -0.15 0.16
N PHE A 316 -13.20 -1.42 -0.12
CA PHE A 316 -11.90 -1.85 -0.64
C PHE A 316 -11.65 -1.31 -2.06
N LEU A 317 -12.57 -1.51 -3.00
CA LEU A 317 -12.39 -1.04 -4.38
C LEU A 317 -12.32 0.48 -4.48
N ALA A 318 -13.19 1.18 -3.75
CA ALA A 318 -13.18 2.64 -3.76
C ALA A 318 -11.91 3.20 -3.10
N SER A 319 -11.35 2.54 -2.07
CA SER A 319 -10.05 2.96 -1.51
C SER A 319 -8.90 2.73 -2.49
N MET A 320 -8.93 1.63 -3.26
CA MET A 320 -7.95 1.39 -4.33
C MET A 320 -8.00 2.46 -5.42
N ILE A 321 -9.20 2.83 -5.86
CA ILE A 321 -9.37 3.93 -6.84
C ILE A 321 -8.94 5.26 -6.22
N GLY A 322 -9.32 5.51 -4.98
CA GLY A 322 -8.97 6.71 -4.23
C GLY A 322 -7.47 6.89 -3.97
N LEU A 323 -6.69 5.80 -3.97
CA LEU A 323 -5.24 5.84 -3.87
C LEU A 323 -4.62 6.64 -5.03
N PHE A 324 -5.15 6.48 -6.25
CA PHE A 324 -4.73 7.26 -7.41
C PHE A 324 -5.15 8.75 -7.34
N GLY A 325 -6.02 9.11 -6.41
CA GLY A 325 -6.39 10.50 -6.08
C GLY A 325 -5.65 11.03 -4.84
N SER A 326 -4.70 10.31 -4.26
CA SER A 326 -3.90 10.79 -3.13
C SER A 326 -2.99 11.94 -3.55
N GLU A 327 -2.64 12.82 -2.61
CA GLU A 327 -1.75 13.97 -2.89
C GLU A 327 -0.41 13.50 -3.46
N ASN A 328 0.12 12.42 -2.91
CA ASN A 328 1.37 11.83 -3.37
C ASN A 328 1.29 11.39 -4.85
N MET A 329 0.24 10.68 -5.25
CA MET A 329 0.07 10.22 -6.64
C MET A 329 -0.24 11.36 -7.60
N VAL A 330 -1.04 12.35 -7.18
CA VAL A 330 -1.37 13.53 -8.01
C VAL A 330 -0.12 14.40 -8.20
N ASN A 331 0.65 14.62 -7.15
CA ASN A 331 1.88 15.44 -7.22
C ASN A 331 2.94 14.81 -8.13
N THR A 332 3.00 13.47 -8.25
CA THR A 332 3.91 12.77 -9.16
C THR A 332 3.40 12.71 -10.61
N GLY A 333 2.17 13.20 -10.89
CA GLY A 333 1.57 13.10 -12.21
C GLY A 333 1.05 11.71 -12.59
N MET A 334 1.16 10.72 -11.67
CA MET A 334 0.60 9.36 -11.85
C MET A 334 -0.85 9.27 -11.38
N GLY A 335 -1.33 10.27 -10.66
CA GLY A 335 -2.68 10.32 -10.12
C GLY A 335 -3.58 11.33 -10.82
N VAL A 336 -4.86 11.24 -10.50
CA VAL A 336 -5.92 12.11 -11.02
C VAL A 336 -6.69 12.67 -9.84
N GLU A 337 -6.70 13.99 -9.66
CA GLU A 337 -7.26 14.65 -8.46
C GLU A 337 -8.74 14.32 -8.25
N GLU A 338 -9.52 14.17 -9.32
CA GLU A 338 -10.94 13.84 -9.28
C GLU A 338 -11.21 12.49 -8.59
N LEU A 339 -10.25 11.55 -8.62
CA LEU A 339 -10.39 10.25 -7.96
C LEU A 339 -10.32 10.36 -6.44
N ARG A 340 -9.89 11.49 -5.88
CA ARG A 340 -9.89 11.77 -4.44
C ARG A 340 -11.30 11.68 -3.81
N ILE A 341 -12.34 11.85 -4.61
CA ILE A 341 -13.73 11.71 -4.15
C ILE A 341 -14.01 10.29 -3.61
N PHE A 342 -13.38 9.25 -4.18
CA PHE A 342 -13.57 7.88 -3.74
C PHE A 342 -13.08 7.65 -2.31
N ASN A 343 -12.01 8.31 -1.87
CA ASN A 343 -11.57 8.27 -0.47
C ASN A 343 -12.61 8.87 0.48
N LYS A 344 -13.36 9.89 0.05
CA LYS A 344 -14.43 10.50 0.85
C LYS A 344 -15.69 9.63 0.94
N LEU A 345 -15.86 8.68 0.02
CA LEU A 345 -17.02 7.77 -0.05
C LEU A 345 -16.80 6.45 0.70
N THR A 346 -15.67 6.28 1.37
CA THR A 346 -15.32 5.04 2.07
C THR A 346 -14.94 5.32 3.52
N LEU A 347 -15.12 4.31 4.37
CA LEU A 347 -14.58 4.35 5.73
C LEU A 347 -13.05 4.27 5.72
N VAL A 348 -12.46 3.65 4.70
CA VAL A 348 -11.00 3.54 4.57
C VAL A 348 -10.34 4.91 4.41
N GLY A 349 -10.99 5.86 3.75
CA GLY A 349 -10.50 7.25 3.63
C GLY A 349 -10.42 8.03 4.94
N LEU A 350 -11.05 7.52 6.01
CA LEU A 350 -10.87 8.06 7.37
C LEU A 350 -9.66 7.46 8.10
N TYR A 351 -9.05 6.43 7.53
CA TYR A 351 -7.83 5.84 8.03
C TYR A 351 -6.63 6.53 7.38
N ASP A 352 -6.12 7.55 8.06
CA ASP A 352 -5.04 8.42 7.56
C ASP A 352 -3.69 7.79 7.88
N VAL A 353 -3.18 7.00 6.94
CA VAL A 353 -1.90 6.27 7.09
C VAL A 353 -0.73 7.24 7.18
N ASP A 354 -0.74 8.32 6.40
CA ASP A 354 0.34 9.30 6.38
C ASP A 354 0.45 10.02 7.73
N ALA A 355 -0.66 10.56 8.23
CA ALA A 355 -0.69 11.22 9.53
C ALA A 355 -0.36 10.25 10.70
N LEU A 356 -0.81 8.99 10.65
CA LEU A 356 -0.51 7.99 11.67
C LEU A 356 0.97 7.57 11.65
N SER A 357 1.61 7.56 10.49
CA SER A 357 3.03 7.21 10.35
C SER A 357 3.96 8.24 11.03
N THR A 358 3.50 9.50 11.17
CA THR A 358 4.26 10.57 11.84
C THR A 358 4.27 10.46 13.37
N VAL A 359 3.46 9.56 13.95
CA VAL A 359 3.44 9.35 15.40
C VAL A 359 4.80 8.82 15.86
N GLY A 360 5.40 9.49 16.84
CA GLY A 360 6.76 9.17 17.31
C GLY A 360 7.88 9.88 16.54
N THR A 361 7.56 10.65 15.50
CA THR A 361 8.49 11.60 14.85
C THR A 361 8.29 13.00 15.45
N GLY A 362 9.21 13.92 15.24
CA GLY A 362 9.20 15.24 15.87
C GLY A 362 8.02 16.15 15.50
N SER A 363 7.28 15.83 14.43
CA SER A 363 6.12 16.58 13.96
C SER A 363 4.92 15.63 13.77
N VAL A 364 3.95 15.67 14.70
CA VAL A 364 2.74 14.82 14.65
C VAL A 364 1.58 15.63 14.07
N ASP A 365 1.03 15.17 12.94
CA ASP A 365 -0.26 15.68 12.46
C ASP A 365 -1.40 15.05 13.24
N THR A 366 -2.14 15.85 14.00
CA THR A 366 -3.25 15.38 14.85
C THR A 366 -4.58 15.22 14.10
N ALA A 367 -4.62 15.50 12.81
CA ALA A 367 -5.84 15.41 11.98
C ALA A 367 -6.45 14.00 11.96
N PHE A 368 -5.67 12.95 12.19
CA PHE A 368 -6.18 11.59 12.26
C PHE A 368 -7.10 11.32 13.46
N VAL A 369 -6.97 12.07 14.57
CA VAL A 369 -7.71 11.78 15.82
C VAL A 369 -9.22 11.86 15.61
N TRP A 370 -9.71 12.93 15.00
CA TRP A 370 -11.15 13.08 14.75
C TRP A 370 -11.67 12.05 13.74
N LYS A 371 -10.86 11.64 12.78
CA LYS A 371 -11.18 10.59 11.80
C LYS A 371 -11.35 9.24 12.49
N LEU A 372 -10.44 8.88 13.40
CA LEU A 372 -10.56 7.65 14.21
C LEU A 372 -11.76 7.69 15.17
N LEU A 373 -12.09 8.86 15.75
CA LEU A 373 -13.28 9.01 16.58
C LEU A 373 -14.56 8.76 15.79
N ILE A 374 -14.65 9.21 14.54
CA ILE A 374 -15.80 8.90 13.67
C ILE A 374 -15.89 7.39 13.41
N LEU A 375 -14.78 6.73 13.07
CA LEU A 375 -14.77 5.28 12.86
C LEU A 375 -15.22 4.52 14.11
N LEU A 376 -14.72 4.92 15.28
CA LEU A 376 -15.12 4.33 16.56
C LEU A 376 -16.63 4.54 16.84
N ALA A 377 -17.14 5.73 16.57
CA ALA A 377 -18.57 6.02 16.72
C ALA A 377 -19.43 5.15 15.78
N VAL A 378 -19.01 4.97 14.53
CA VAL A 378 -19.66 4.06 13.56
C VAL A 378 -19.67 2.63 14.10
N ALA A 379 -18.54 2.13 14.62
CA ALA A 379 -18.45 0.79 15.21
C ALA A 379 -19.45 0.63 16.36
N ILE A 380 -19.42 1.52 17.35
CA ILE A 380 -20.29 1.45 18.53
C ILE A 380 -21.77 1.49 18.14
N VAL A 381 -22.16 2.43 17.28
CA VAL A 381 -23.56 2.60 16.84
C VAL A 381 -24.06 1.37 16.09
N THR A 382 -23.27 0.85 15.16
CA THR A 382 -23.68 -0.30 14.35
C THR A 382 -23.76 -1.59 15.16
N TYR A 383 -22.82 -1.83 16.08
CA TYR A 383 -22.92 -2.94 17.01
C TYR A 383 -24.15 -2.84 17.94
N ALA A 384 -24.43 -1.66 18.47
CA ALA A 384 -25.59 -1.42 19.33
C ALA A 384 -26.90 -1.65 18.57
N ILE A 385 -27.04 -1.13 17.35
CA ILE A 385 -28.22 -1.35 16.48
C ILE A 385 -28.38 -2.83 16.19
N GLY A 386 -27.32 -3.54 15.81
CA GLY A 386 -27.33 -4.97 15.54
C GLY A 386 -27.82 -5.78 16.74
N ALA A 387 -27.22 -5.55 17.92
CA ALA A 387 -27.57 -6.27 19.14
C ALA A 387 -29.03 -6.04 19.58
N VAL A 388 -29.51 -4.78 19.52
CA VAL A 388 -30.90 -4.43 19.85
C VAL A 388 -31.87 -5.06 18.84
N ARG A 389 -31.57 -5.00 17.56
CA ARG A 389 -32.44 -5.59 16.52
C ARG A 389 -32.54 -7.09 16.66
N PHE A 390 -31.43 -7.80 16.86
CA PHE A 390 -31.45 -9.23 17.05
C PHE A 390 -32.23 -9.66 18.30
N SER A 391 -32.11 -8.92 19.40
CA SER A 391 -32.82 -9.25 20.65
C SER A 391 -34.33 -9.10 20.54
N LYS A 392 -34.82 -8.19 19.68
CA LYS A 392 -36.25 -7.89 19.48
C LYS A 392 -36.87 -8.59 18.27
N LYS A 393 -36.06 -9.24 17.43
CA LYS A 393 -36.50 -9.86 16.18
C LYS A 393 -37.27 -11.14 16.43
N ASP A 394 -38.41 -11.29 15.78
CA ASP A 394 -39.10 -12.59 15.67
C ASP A 394 -38.34 -13.48 14.71
N LEU A 395 -37.77 -14.56 15.23
CA LEU A 395 -37.02 -15.53 14.46
C LEU A 395 -38.01 -16.59 13.95
N PRO A 396 -37.96 -16.95 12.66
CA PRO A 396 -38.67 -18.10 12.15
C PRO A 396 -37.99 -19.34 12.76
N LEU A 397 -38.60 -19.86 13.83
CA LEU A 397 -38.14 -21.05 14.55
C LEU A 397 -38.95 -22.26 14.09
#